data_d6b244f4b7802cfd32e59dd76770e141
#
_entry.id   d6b244f4b7802cfd32e59dd76770e141
#
_cell.length_a   1.000
_cell.length_b   1.000
_cell.length_c   1.000
_cell.angle_alpha   90.00
_cell.angle_beta   90.00
_cell.angle_gamma   90.00
#
_symmetry.space_group_name_H-M   'P 1'
#
loop_
_entity.id
_entity.type
_entity.pdbx_description
1 polymer ?
#
loop_
_entity_poly.entity_id
_entity_poly.type
_entity_poly.pdbx_seq_one_letter_code
_entity_poly.pdbx_strand_id
1 'polypeptide(L)'
;LVERIYQKMIDPEHPVDITSFLVVTFTKAAAAQMKEKLLKKLEEAQEQYPESEHIAKQNMLIQSADITTIDSFCLNIVKEYFSYLNLDPAVGIGDPGMLEMLKYDVMTALFEEKYAQLQEQGDTEFGRLLEVFCDGKRDENLKDVLDKIYRQITSFPAPERFLEEARMGLQID
;
A
#
# COMPACT_ATOMS: atom_id res chain seq x y z
N LEU A 1 -11.84 0.19 22.26
CA LEU A 1 -12.32 -0.21 20.93
C LEU A 1 -12.91 -1.62 20.96
N VAL A 2 -12.18 -2.64 21.46
CA VAL A 2 -12.67 -4.03 21.59
C VAL A 2 -14.05 -4.08 22.27
N GLU A 3 -14.21 -3.42 23.39
CA GLU A 3 -15.49 -3.36 24.10
C GLU A 3 -16.63 -2.81 23.25
N ARG A 4 -16.39 -1.74 22.51
CA ARG A 4 -17.42 -1.13 21.64
C ARG A 4 -17.83 -2.06 20.48
N ILE A 5 -16.88 -2.80 19.93
CA ILE A 5 -17.18 -3.79 18.88
C ILE A 5 -18.00 -4.92 19.50
N TYR A 6 -17.55 -5.47 20.62
CA TYR A 6 -18.22 -6.53 21.34
C TYR A 6 -19.68 -6.17 21.68
N GLN A 7 -19.91 -4.98 22.28
CA GLN A 7 -21.26 -4.52 22.60
C GLN A 7 -22.19 -4.41 21.39
N LYS A 8 -21.65 -3.99 20.22
CA LYS A 8 -22.44 -3.96 18.99
C LYS A 8 -22.75 -5.35 18.45
N MET A 9 -21.87 -6.32 18.68
CA MET A 9 -22.09 -7.70 18.26
C MET A 9 -23.17 -8.40 19.09
N ILE A 10 -23.24 -8.09 20.40
CA ILE A 10 -24.21 -8.73 21.31
C ILE A 10 -25.44 -7.86 21.61
N ASP A 11 -25.63 -6.76 20.88
CA ASP A 11 -26.79 -5.88 21.04
C ASP A 11 -28.08 -6.70 20.86
N PRO A 12 -28.99 -6.71 21.81
CA PRO A 12 -30.19 -7.54 21.73
C PRO A 12 -31.23 -7.06 20.70
N GLU A 13 -31.19 -5.76 20.35
CA GLU A 13 -32.16 -5.19 19.38
C GLU A 13 -31.57 -5.16 17.97
N HIS A 14 -30.27 -4.84 17.85
CA HIS A 14 -29.60 -4.64 16.57
C HIS A 14 -28.20 -5.29 16.56
N PRO A 15 -28.12 -6.62 16.64
CA PRO A 15 -26.82 -7.31 16.64
C PRO A 15 -26.13 -7.15 15.28
N VAL A 16 -24.83 -6.85 15.31
CA VAL A 16 -24.03 -6.66 14.11
C VAL A 16 -23.03 -7.81 13.98
N ASP A 17 -23.00 -8.47 12.83
CA ASP A 17 -22.02 -9.51 12.56
C ASP A 17 -20.60 -8.94 12.54
N ILE A 18 -19.64 -9.68 13.10
CA ILE A 18 -18.22 -9.28 13.14
C ILE A 18 -17.64 -9.02 11.74
N THR A 19 -18.13 -9.70 10.74
CA THR A 19 -17.74 -9.53 9.33
C THR A 19 -18.24 -8.22 8.72
N SER A 20 -19.15 -7.51 9.38
CA SER A 20 -19.60 -6.18 8.96
C SER A 20 -18.69 -5.04 9.46
N PHE A 21 -17.68 -5.37 10.28
CA PHE A 21 -16.70 -4.40 10.75
C PHE A 21 -15.41 -4.48 9.93
N LEU A 22 -14.89 -3.33 9.57
CA LEU A 22 -13.52 -3.18 9.15
C LEU A 22 -12.72 -2.55 10.31
N VAL A 23 -11.76 -3.30 10.83
CA VAL A 23 -10.89 -2.87 11.92
C VAL A 23 -9.45 -2.86 11.44
N VAL A 24 -8.90 -1.66 11.27
CA VAL A 24 -7.53 -1.50 10.77
C VAL A 24 -6.59 -0.98 11.86
N THR A 25 -5.37 -1.49 11.82
CA THR A 25 -4.28 -1.15 12.73
C THR A 25 -3.01 -0.86 11.96
N PHE A 26 -1.99 -0.29 12.61
CA PHE A 26 -0.69 -0.06 11.99
C PHE A 26 0.22 -1.28 12.03
N THR A 27 0.01 -2.22 12.96
CA THR A 27 0.88 -3.39 13.10
C THR A 27 0.09 -4.69 13.12
N LYS A 28 0.68 -5.74 12.57
CA LYS A 28 0.11 -7.09 12.60
C LYS A 28 -0.09 -7.59 14.03
N ALA A 29 0.84 -7.25 14.95
CA ALA A 29 0.73 -7.62 16.35
C ALA A 29 -0.50 -7.00 17.02
N ALA A 30 -0.80 -5.70 16.76
CA ALA A 30 -1.99 -5.04 17.28
C ALA A 30 -3.28 -5.64 16.72
N ALA A 31 -3.31 -5.98 15.43
CA ALA A 31 -4.46 -6.66 14.82
C ALA A 31 -4.70 -8.03 15.46
N ALA A 32 -3.65 -8.85 15.59
CA ALA A 32 -3.73 -10.16 16.24
C ALA A 32 -4.21 -10.06 17.69
N GLN A 33 -3.64 -9.14 18.49
CA GLN A 33 -4.06 -8.92 19.87
C GLN A 33 -5.52 -8.48 20.00
N MET A 34 -5.99 -7.67 19.05
CA MET A 34 -7.39 -7.24 19.03
C MET A 34 -8.34 -8.42 18.73
N LYS A 35 -7.96 -9.24 17.76
CA LYS A 35 -8.70 -10.46 17.38
C LYS A 35 -8.78 -11.45 18.55
N GLU A 36 -7.66 -11.69 19.23
CA GLU A 36 -7.57 -12.54 20.42
C GLU A 36 -8.48 -12.04 21.55
N LYS A 37 -8.46 -10.73 21.85
CA LYS A 37 -9.31 -10.14 22.87
C LYS A 37 -10.80 -10.22 22.56
N LEU A 38 -11.18 -10.09 21.28
CA LEU A 38 -12.56 -10.25 20.85
C LEU A 38 -12.99 -11.72 20.96
N LEU A 39 -12.15 -12.65 20.52
CA LEU A 39 -12.40 -14.08 20.62
C LEU A 39 -12.66 -14.49 22.07
N LYS A 40 -11.77 -14.09 23.00
CA LYS A 40 -11.92 -14.38 24.41
C LYS A 40 -13.26 -13.89 24.99
N LYS A 41 -13.66 -12.66 24.60
CA LYS A 41 -14.97 -12.12 25.04
C LYS A 41 -16.16 -12.89 24.47
N LEU A 42 -16.05 -13.36 23.24
CA LEU A 42 -17.09 -14.20 22.63
C LEU A 42 -17.17 -15.59 23.28
N GLU A 43 -16.03 -16.17 23.64
CA GLU A 43 -15.98 -17.44 24.39
C GLU A 43 -16.64 -17.27 25.78
N GLU A 44 -16.28 -16.21 26.53
CA GLU A 44 -16.91 -15.89 27.83
C GLU A 44 -18.41 -15.65 27.70
N ALA A 45 -18.85 -14.99 26.60
CA ALA A 45 -20.26 -14.80 26.33
C ALA A 45 -20.99 -16.10 25.96
N GLN A 46 -20.33 -17.01 25.21
CA GLN A 46 -20.88 -18.30 24.87
C GLN A 46 -21.08 -19.19 26.11
N GLU A 47 -20.18 -19.09 27.10
CA GLU A 47 -20.36 -19.80 28.38
C GLU A 47 -21.57 -19.26 29.19
N GLN A 48 -21.81 -17.93 29.13
CA GLN A 48 -22.93 -17.29 29.80
C GLN A 48 -24.26 -17.55 29.06
N TYR A 49 -24.26 -17.66 27.75
CA TYR A 49 -25.41 -17.80 26.87
C TYR A 49 -25.23 -18.99 25.92
N PRO A 50 -25.18 -20.25 26.43
CA PRO A 50 -24.83 -21.42 25.60
C PRO A 50 -25.83 -21.70 24.48
N GLU A 51 -27.09 -21.31 24.63
CA GLU A 51 -28.15 -21.47 23.62
C GLU A 51 -28.16 -20.34 22.56
N SER A 52 -27.25 -19.36 22.63
CA SER A 52 -27.25 -18.25 21.69
C SER A 52 -26.59 -18.64 20.37
N GLU A 53 -27.43 -18.96 19.38
CA GLU A 53 -26.96 -19.25 18.01
C GLU A 53 -26.15 -18.06 17.41
N HIS A 54 -26.53 -16.82 17.75
CA HIS A 54 -25.84 -15.65 17.27
C HIS A 54 -24.39 -15.59 17.79
N ILE A 55 -24.16 -15.80 19.11
CA ILE A 55 -22.81 -15.80 19.68
C ILE A 55 -21.98 -16.94 19.12
N ALA A 56 -22.56 -18.14 18.96
CA ALA A 56 -21.90 -19.27 18.33
C ALA A 56 -21.48 -18.97 16.89
N LYS A 57 -22.34 -18.30 16.12
CA LYS A 57 -22.04 -17.81 14.77
C LYS A 57 -20.86 -16.82 14.78
N GLN A 58 -20.84 -15.85 15.72
CA GLN A 58 -19.75 -14.87 15.79
C GLN A 58 -18.39 -15.53 16.12
N ASN A 59 -18.37 -16.54 16.98
CA ASN A 59 -17.19 -17.34 17.27
C ASN A 59 -16.60 -18.03 16.03
N MET A 60 -17.44 -18.46 15.09
CA MET A 60 -16.99 -19.03 13.82
C MET A 60 -16.50 -17.94 12.86
N LEU A 61 -17.22 -16.82 12.79
CA LEU A 61 -16.96 -15.75 11.83
C LEU A 61 -15.73 -14.91 12.16
N ILE A 62 -15.28 -14.88 13.42
CA ILE A 62 -14.14 -14.01 13.83
C ILE A 62 -12.85 -14.31 13.06
N GLN A 63 -12.68 -15.53 12.57
CA GLN A 63 -11.50 -15.88 11.79
C GLN A 63 -11.48 -15.22 10.41
N SER A 64 -12.65 -15.00 9.83
CA SER A 64 -12.83 -14.33 8.53
C SER A 64 -13.08 -12.82 8.64
N ALA A 65 -13.09 -12.26 9.88
CA ALA A 65 -13.31 -10.84 10.10
C ALA A 65 -12.12 -10.00 9.64
N ASP A 66 -12.41 -8.85 9.07
CA ASP A 66 -11.41 -7.86 8.60
C ASP A 66 -10.80 -7.08 9.78
N ILE A 67 -10.02 -7.79 10.60
CA ILE A 67 -9.20 -7.23 11.68
C ILE A 67 -7.74 -7.37 11.25
N THR A 68 -7.19 -6.32 10.64
CA THR A 68 -5.94 -6.41 9.90
C THR A 68 -5.16 -5.08 9.89
N THR A 69 -4.00 -5.04 9.24
CA THR A 69 -3.31 -3.78 8.97
C THR A 69 -3.89 -3.11 7.72
N ILE A 70 -3.71 -1.78 7.62
CA ILE A 70 -4.13 -1.01 6.44
C ILE A 70 -3.54 -1.63 5.16
N ASP A 71 -2.23 -1.92 5.15
CA ASP A 71 -1.55 -2.50 3.99
C ASP A 71 -2.11 -3.87 3.60
N SER A 72 -2.37 -4.73 4.60
CA SER A 72 -2.96 -6.06 4.35
C SER A 72 -4.38 -5.95 3.81
N PHE A 73 -5.19 -5.00 4.31
CA PHE A 73 -6.51 -4.73 3.79
C PHE A 73 -6.45 -4.26 2.33
N CYS A 74 -5.59 -3.28 2.02
CA CYS A 74 -5.38 -2.82 0.65
C CYS A 74 -4.95 -3.94 -0.30
N LEU A 75 -4.01 -4.81 0.15
CA LEU A 75 -3.59 -5.96 -0.63
C LEU A 75 -4.74 -6.96 -0.88
N ASN A 76 -5.60 -7.18 0.11
CA ASN A 76 -6.77 -8.05 -0.06
C ASN A 76 -7.73 -7.49 -1.11
N ILE A 77 -7.99 -6.17 -1.09
CA ILE A 77 -8.80 -5.50 -2.13
C ILE A 77 -8.15 -5.69 -3.52
N VAL A 78 -6.85 -5.45 -3.65
CA VAL A 78 -6.14 -5.65 -4.92
C VAL A 78 -6.28 -7.10 -5.40
N LYS A 79 -6.15 -8.08 -4.49
CA LYS A 79 -6.29 -9.51 -4.81
C LYS A 79 -7.74 -9.91 -5.15
N GLU A 80 -8.73 -9.27 -4.58
CA GLU A 80 -10.13 -9.51 -4.90
C GLU A 80 -10.50 -8.97 -6.29
N TYR A 81 -9.93 -7.80 -6.63
CA TYR A 81 -10.25 -7.09 -7.87
C TYR A 81 -9.12 -7.15 -8.93
N PHE A 82 -8.20 -8.13 -8.84
CA PHE A 82 -7.04 -8.23 -9.73
C PHE A 82 -7.40 -8.23 -11.22
N SER A 83 -8.52 -8.84 -11.59
CA SER A 83 -8.96 -8.91 -12.98
C SER A 83 -9.37 -7.56 -13.57
N TYR A 84 -9.94 -6.68 -12.74
CA TYR A 84 -10.30 -5.31 -13.15
C TYR A 84 -9.05 -4.42 -13.33
N LEU A 85 -7.97 -4.76 -12.62
CA LEU A 85 -6.71 -4.04 -12.64
C LEU A 85 -5.72 -4.59 -13.69
N ASN A 86 -6.10 -5.64 -14.45
CA ASN A 86 -5.23 -6.39 -15.34
C ASN A 86 -3.93 -6.88 -14.67
N LEU A 87 -4.03 -7.30 -13.41
CA LEU A 87 -2.91 -7.83 -12.63
C LEU A 87 -2.91 -9.36 -12.67
N ASP A 88 -1.72 -9.94 -12.42
CA ASP A 88 -1.60 -11.39 -12.22
C ASP A 88 -2.33 -11.79 -10.92
N PRO A 89 -3.10 -12.90 -10.90
CA PRO A 89 -3.72 -13.41 -9.67
C PRO A 89 -2.72 -13.68 -8.53
N ALA A 90 -1.46 -13.96 -8.86
CA ALA A 90 -0.37 -14.18 -7.91
C ALA A 90 0.27 -12.88 -7.38
N VAL A 91 -0.33 -11.71 -7.70
CA VAL A 91 0.19 -10.41 -7.23
C VAL A 91 0.41 -10.40 -5.72
N GLY A 92 1.55 -9.87 -5.31
CA GLY A 92 1.96 -9.79 -3.92
C GLY A 92 2.87 -8.60 -3.66
N ILE A 93 3.32 -8.48 -2.42
CA ILE A 93 4.30 -7.47 -2.04
C ILE A 93 5.68 -8.00 -2.44
N GLY A 94 6.40 -7.24 -3.27
CA GLY A 94 7.76 -7.58 -3.69
C GLY A 94 8.75 -7.51 -2.53
N ASP A 95 9.80 -8.31 -2.61
CA ASP A 95 10.94 -8.20 -1.70
C ASP A 95 11.63 -6.84 -1.88
N PRO A 96 11.90 -6.08 -0.80
CA PRO A 96 12.50 -4.76 -0.90
C PRO A 96 13.87 -4.75 -1.59
N GLY A 97 14.72 -5.76 -1.35
CA GLY A 97 16.03 -5.85 -1.98
C GLY A 97 15.93 -6.09 -3.48
N MET A 98 15.02 -6.97 -3.90
CA MET A 98 14.75 -7.21 -5.30
C MET A 98 14.19 -5.96 -6.02
N LEU A 99 13.31 -5.21 -5.36
CA LEU A 99 12.78 -3.96 -5.91
C LEU A 99 13.86 -2.87 -6.07
N GLU A 100 14.79 -2.77 -5.13
CA GLU A 100 15.93 -1.83 -5.26
C GLU A 100 16.87 -2.23 -6.40
N MET A 101 17.14 -3.53 -6.58
CA MET A 101 17.92 -4.02 -7.74
C MET A 101 17.21 -3.68 -9.06
N LEU A 102 15.92 -3.95 -9.16
CA LEU A 102 15.13 -3.65 -10.36
C LEU A 102 15.14 -2.15 -10.68
N LYS A 103 15.00 -1.29 -9.68
CA LYS A 103 15.13 0.17 -9.86
C LYS A 103 16.50 0.58 -10.38
N TYR A 104 17.57 -0.01 -9.82
CA TYR A 104 18.92 0.26 -10.28
C TYR A 104 19.10 -0.14 -11.74
N ASP A 105 18.64 -1.32 -12.13
CA ASP A 105 18.71 -1.80 -13.51
C ASP A 105 17.94 -0.92 -14.48
N VAL A 106 16.71 -0.54 -14.12
CA VAL A 106 15.88 0.38 -14.92
C VAL A 106 16.53 1.76 -15.04
N MET A 107 17.06 2.30 -13.94
CA MET A 107 17.76 3.60 -13.95
C MET A 107 19.00 3.55 -14.83
N THR A 108 19.77 2.46 -14.76
CA THR A 108 20.95 2.26 -15.58
C THR A 108 20.61 2.21 -17.07
N ALA A 109 19.62 1.38 -17.43
CA ALA A 109 19.17 1.28 -18.82
C ALA A 109 18.62 2.63 -19.35
N LEU A 110 17.87 3.37 -18.54
CA LEU A 110 17.36 4.69 -18.90
C LEU A 110 18.51 5.67 -19.19
N PHE A 111 19.54 5.69 -18.37
CA PHE A 111 20.68 6.58 -18.57
C PHE A 111 21.52 6.18 -19.78
N GLU A 112 21.72 4.91 -20.02
CA GLU A 112 22.40 4.41 -21.24
C GLU A 112 21.65 4.86 -22.50
N GLU A 113 20.33 4.73 -22.53
CA GLU A 113 19.50 5.20 -23.64
C GLU A 113 19.63 6.73 -23.82
N LYS A 114 19.55 7.50 -22.73
CA LYS A 114 19.65 8.97 -22.77
C LYS A 114 21.04 9.43 -23.20
N TYR A 115 22.11 8.77 -22.78
CA TYR A 115 23.46 9.05 -23.27
C TYR A 115 23.63 8.76 -24.76
N ALA A 116 23.04 7.66 -25.26
CA ALA A 116 23.05 7.35 -26.71
C ALA A 116 22.32 8.44 -27.50
N GLN A 117 21.13 8.86 -27.05
CA GLN A 117 20.37 9.96 -27.66
C GLN A 117 21.18 11.28 -27.67
N LEU A 118 21.86 11.60 -26.58
CA LEU A 118 22.71 12.80 -26.47
C LEU A 118 23.87 12.76 -27.49
N GLN A 119 24.49 11.60 -27.69
CA GLN A 119 25.57 11.42 -28.67
C GLN A 119 25.08 11.56 -30.12
N GLU A 120 23.88 11.06 -30.42
CA GLU A 120 23.34 11.10 -31.77
C GLU A 120 22.73 12.46 -32.15
N GLN A 121 22.04 13.12 -31.23
CA GLN A 121 21.23 14.31 -31.48
C GLN A 121 21.90 15.62 -31.00
N GLY A 122 22.96 15.53 -30.20
CA GLY A 122 23.62 16.69 -29.61
C GLY A 122 22.87 17.25 -28.40
N ASP A 123 22.75 18.60 -28.31
CA ASP A 123 22.12 19.28 -27.17
C ASP A 123 20.67 18.83 -26.95
N THR A 124 20.45 18.10 -25.88
CA THR A 124 19.17 17.58 -25.46
C THR A 124 18.81 18.12 -24.08
N GLU A 125 17.53 18.00 -23.70
CA GLU A 125 17.11 18.32 -22.31
C GLU A 125 17.90 17.51 -21.28
N PHE A 126 18.27 16.28 -21.62
CA PHE A 126 19.11 15.45 -20.76
C PHE A 126 20.52 16.03 -20.58
N GLY A 127 21.14 16.58 -21.66
CA GLY A 127 22.43 17.28 -21.56
C GLY A 127 22.40 18.46 -20.59
N ARG A 128 21.34 19.27 -20.63
CA ARG A 128 21.13 20.37 -19.68
C ARG A 128 20.95 19.90 -18.24
N LEU A 129 20.23 18.80 -18.03
CA LEU A 129 20.10 18.21 -16.68
C LEU A 129 21.46 17.75 -16.15
N LEU A 130 22.31 17.13 -16.98
CA LEU A 130 23.66 16.75 -16.60
C LEU A 130 24.50 17.97 -16.23
N GLU A 131 24.43 19.07 -16.97
CA GLU A 131 25.17 20.32 -16.67
C GLU A 131 24.74 20.93 -15.33
N VAL A 132 23.45 20.85 -14.97
CA VAL A 132 22.91 21.45 -13.75
C VAL A 132 23.17 20.58 -12.52
N PHE A 133 22.99 19.27 -12.65
CA PHE A 133 22.98 18.35 -11.51
C PHE A 133 24.25 17.53 -11.33
N CYS A 134 25.16 17.52 -12.33
CA CYS A 134 26.34 16.67 -12.30
C CYS A 134 27.61 17.52 -12.27
N ASP A 135 28.41 17.37 -11.23
CA ASP A 135 29.75 17.93 -11.12
C ASP A 135 30.77 17.09 -11.91
N GLY A 136 30.93 17.40 -13.18
CA GLY A 136 31.92 16.75 -14.04
C GLY A 136 31.47 15.41 -14.60
N LYS A 137 32.07 14.28 -14.13
CA LYS A 137 31.86 12.94 -14.74
C LYS A 137 30.87 12.04 -14.03
N ARG A 138 30.20 12.49 -12.97
CA ARG A 138 29.35 11.65 -12.12
C ARG A 138 27.91 12.06 -12.25
N ASP A 139 27.08 11.11 -12.67
CA ASP A 139 25.64 11.25 -12.84
C ASP A 139 24.83 10.76 -11.61
N GLU A 140 25.54 10.32 -10.54
CA GLU A 140 24.90 9.84 -9.32
C GLU A 140 23.96 10.89 -8.69
N ASN A 141 24.34 12.16 -8.70
CA ASN A 141 23.50 13.22 -8.13
C ASN A 141 22.16 13.33 -8.88
N LEU A 142 22.17 13.22 -10.22
CA LEU A 142 20.94 13.25 -11.01
C LEU A 142 20.09 11.99 -10.75
N LYS A 143 20.72 10.83 -10.65
CA LYS A 143 20.03 9.56 -10.29
C LYS A 143 19.37 9.66 -8.91
N ASP A 144 20.07 10.24 -7.92
CA ASP A 144 19.51 10.45 -6.57
C ASP A 144 18.32 11.41 -6.56
N VAL A 145 18.37 12.49 -7.35
CA VAL A 145 17.25 13.42 -7.50
C VAL A 145 16.06 12.72 -8.14
N LEU A 146 16.28 11.93 -9.20
CA LEU A 146 15.22 11.18 -9.87
C LEU A 146 14.60 10.12 -8.94
N ASP A 147 15.39 9.39 -8.15
CA ASP A 147 14.87 8.45 -7.16
C ASP A 147 13.99 9.14 -6.11
N LYS A 148 14.42 10.31 -5.61
CA LYS A 148 13.61 11.10 -4.66
C LYS A 148 12.30 11.57 -5.29
N ILE A 149 12.33 12.06 -6.52
CA ILE A 149 11.13 12.46 -7.26
C ILE A 149 10.22 11.25 -7.46
N TYR A 150 10.77 10.13 -7.92
CA TYR A 150 10.02 8.89 -8.13
C TYR A 150 9.30 8.44 -6.85
N ARG A 151 10.00 8.39 -5.72
CA ARG A 151 9.41 8.04 -4.41
C ARG A 151 8.28 8.99 -4.02
N GLN A 152 8.45 10.27 -4.30
CA GLN A 152 7.42 11.26 -3.99
C GLN A 152 6.19 11.10 -4.86
N ILE A 153 6.34 11.00 -6.18
CA ILE A 153 5.21 10.90 -7.10
C ILE A 153 4.43 9.59 -6.96
N THR A 154 5.11 8.47 -6.67
CA THR A 154 4.46 7.18 -6.46
C THR A 154 3.65 7.09 -5.16
N SER A 155 3.79 8.07 -4.25
CA SER A 155 2.91 8.19 -3.07
C SER A 155 1.54 8.80 -3.38
N PHE A 156 1.34 9.34 -4.57
CA PHE A 156 0.06 9.92 -5.00
C PHE A 156 -0.79 8.89 -5.78
N PRO A 157 -2.12 8.95 -5.66
CA PRO A 157 -3.01 8.04 -6.36
C PRO A 157 -2.94 8.11 -7.90
N ALA A 158 -2.53 9.25 -8.45
CA ALA A 158 -2.35 9.48 -9.88
C ALA A 158 -1.01 10.19 -10.13
N PRO A 159 0.11 9.43 -10.18
CA PRO A 159 1.46 9.99 -10.31
C PRO A 159 1.66 10.85 -11.56
N GLU A 160 1.12 10.41 -12.69
CA GLU A 160 1.24 11.13 -13.98
C GLU A 160 0.54 12.49 -13.93
N ARG A 161 -0.66 12.53 -13.38
CA ARG A 161 -1.41 13.77 -13.21
C ARG A 161 -0.68 14.75 -12.27
N PHE A 162 -0.12 14.23 -11.18
CA PHE A 162 0.67 15.05 -10.26
C PHE A 162 1.88 15.68 -10.97
N LEU A 163 2.60 14.91 -11.81
CA LEU A 163 3.73 15.43 -12.59
C LEU A 163 3.29 16.52 -13.58
N GLU A 164 2.16 16.33 -14.23
CA GLU A 164 1.64 17.31 -15.19
C GLU A 164 1.21 18.61 -14.52
N GLU A 165 0.53 18.53 -13.39
CA GLU A 165 0.16 19.69 -12.56
C GLU A 165 1.40 20.42 -12.02
N ALA A 166 2.42 19.67 -11.56
CA ALA A 166 3.70 20.24 -11.12
C ALA A 166 4.45 20.95 -12.27
N ARG A 167 4.43 20.35 -13.47
CA ARG A 167 5.03 20.95 -14.67
C ARG A 167 4.34 22.27 -15.06
N MET A 168 3.01 22.31 -15.02
CA MET A 168 2.24 23.53 -15.29
C MET A 168 2.50 24.60 -14.24
N GLY A 169 2.62 24.25 -12.97
CA GLY A 169 2.93 25.19 -11.89
C GLY A 169 4.37 25.75 -11.90
N LEU A 170 5.30 25.07 -12.59
CA LEU A 170 6.69 25.52 -12.77
C LEU A 170 6.89 26.36 -14.04
N GLN A 171 5.91 26.46 -14.92
CA GLN A 171 5.94 27.42 -16.03
C GLN A 171 5.72 28.84 -15.46
N ILE A 172 6.80 29.40 -14.94
CA ILE A 172 6.90 30.82 -14.61
C ILE A 172 7.18 31.52 -15.93
N ASP A 173 6.30 32.50 -16.28
CA ASP A 173 6.48 33.41 -17.42
C ASP A 173 7.80 34.18 -17.38
#